data_13f476788143a1de6255ea10b75ac6aa
#
_entry.id   13f476788143a1de6255ea10b75ac6aa
#
_cell.length_a   1.000
_cell.length_b   1.000
_cell.length_c   1.000
_cell.angle_alpha   90.00
_cell.angle_beta   90.00
_cell.angle_gamma   90.00
#
_symmetry.space_group_name_H-M   'P 1'
#
loop_
_entity.id
_entity.type
_entity.pdbx_description
1 polymer ?
#
loop_
_entity_poly.entity_id
_entity_poly.type
_entity_poly.pdbx_seq_one_letter_code
_entity_poly.pdbx_strand_id
1 'polypeptide(L)'
;MSFRTRLQAFVESRQKIQIWYGMGCHNTVTGRVLGVDHDHIDVESYSHENDGQIHVRRILVPLHLVLHIDITSAEIGDEDEITSIGDKQENKSALLPVIDLPDTPKGYGIRILSQLSSSSANRYSRMTLGPGGMYFACDGSIWFIDQGGQLIEYARIRGNNTIASLRFDSRGVLYVATIQGTIYHIDPSKSGRVLAQLDGRLTGGGTFLADLALGPQEEMYVSNFPGNAGGIFKVQVDGEYDVLLSGSQQGTQGLLVDQENFLWALEHATGTAVKHSLAGRELARVTVAPPEAFNFADGFDGNLAMDSLGRLYVTAGRAGNVMRVNREGRSETFLSGLVNPTGITFGLDGSLCVLEAGRSRVLRVSALDKSERTASATALS
;
A
#
# COMPACT_ATOMS: atom_id res chain seq x y z
N MET A 1 14.34 28.18 21.08
CA MET A 1 12.94 27.85 21.40
C MET A 1 12.59 26.56 20.66
N SER A 2 12.12 25.53 21.37
CA SER A 2 11.78 24.26 20.72
C SER A 2 10.53 24.42 19.81
N PHE A 3 10.40 23.53 18.81
CA PHE A 3 9.21 23.53 17.93
C PHE A 3 7.91 23.44 18.74
N ARG A 4 7.89 22.58 19.74
CA ARG A 4 6.75 22.41 20.67
C ARG A 4 6.42 23.71 21.44
N THR A 5 7.43 24.44 21.88
CA THR A 5 7.23 25.72 22.60
C THR A 5 6.61 26.78 21.68
N ARG A 6 6.95 26.75 20.37
CA ARG A 6 6.32 27.64 19.39
C ARG A 6 4.84 27.29 19.16
N LEU A 7 4.55 26.00 19.07
CA LEU A 7 3.17 25.52 18.92
C LEU A 7 2.30 25.89 20.13
N GLN A 8 2.85 25.79 21.35
CA GLN A 8 2.15 26.17 22.56
C GLN A 8 1.78 27.66 22.56
N ALA A 9 2.63 28.51 21.98
CA ALA A 9 2.32 29.93 21.83
C ALA A 9 1.11 30.19 20.90
N PHE A 10 0.85 29.33 19.91
CA PHE A 10 -0.36 29.44 19.08
C PHE A 10 -1.63 29.08 19.83
N VAL A 11 -1.58 28.16 20.79
CA VAL A 11 -2.70 27.85 21.67
C VAL A 11 -3.07 29.09 22.49
N GLU A 12 -2.05 29.76 23.06
CA GLU A 12 -2.24 30.96 23.91
C GLU A 12 -2.70 32.18 23.11
N SER A 13 -2.17 32.37 21.91
CA SER A 13 -2.50 33.53 21.05
C SER A 13 -3.85 33.41 20.35
N ARG A 14 -4.45 32.22 20.33
CA ARG A 14 -5.68 31.91 19.59
C ARG A 14 -5.62 32.25 18.09
N GLN A 15 -4.44 32.38 17.52
CA GLN A 15 -4.25 32.68 16.11
C GLN A 15 -4.73 31.53 15.23
N LYS A 16 -5.28 31.90 14.09
CA LYS A 16 -5.61 30.96 13.02
C LYS A 16 -4.32 30.60 12.28
N ILE A 17 -4.06 29.31 12.15
CA ILE A 17 -2.86 28.82 11.47
C ILE A 17 -3.27 27.84 10.35
N GLN A 18 -2.38 27.73 9.39
CA GLN A 18 -2.47 26.67 8.36
C GLN A 18 -1.34 25.68 8.61
N ILE A 19 -1.73 24.42 8.83
CA ILE A 19 -0.79 23.33 9.03
C ILE A 19 -0.72 22.51 7.76
N TRP A 20 0.48 22.39 7.23
CA TRP A 20 0.80 21.48 6.14
C TRP A 20 1.33 20.19 6.76
N TYR A 21 0.62 19.09 6.54
CA TYR A 21 0.99 17.82 7.11
C TYR A 21 0.80 16.69 6.11
N GLY A 22 1.43 15.54 6.39
CA GLY A 22 1.40 14.39 5.51
C GLY A 22 2.66 14.29 4.65
N MET A 23 2.82 13.16 4.03
CA MET A 23 4.02 12.84 3.27
C MET A 23 3.74 12.93 1.77
N GLY A 24 4.39 13.90 1.12
CA GLY A 24 4.44 14.00 -0.35
C GLY A 24 3.21 14.53 -1.08
N CYS A 25 2.08 14.72 -0.40
CA CYS A 25 0.91 15.41 -0.95
C CYS A 25 0.35 16.35 0.11
N HIS A 26 0.11 17.56 -0.30
CA HIS A 26 -0.23 18.68 0.57
C HIS A 26 -1.60 18.52 1.23
N ASN A 27 -1.67 17.78 2.32
CA ASN A 27 -2.81 17.92 3.22
C ASN A 27 -2.62 19.21 4.00
N THR A 28 -3.62 20.06 3.96
CA THR A 28 -3.65 21.27 4.75
C THR A 28 -4.84 21.25 5.66
N VAL A 29 -4.64 21.68 6.90
CA VAL A 29 -5.72 22.05 7.79
C VAL A 29 -5.52 23.50 8.19
N THR A 30 -6.58 24.30 8.00
CA THR A 30 -6.62 25.69 8.45
C THR A 30 -7.57 25.74 9.61
N GLY A 31 -7.12 26.29 10.73
CA GLY A 31 -7.94 26.34 11.93
C GLY A 31 -7.22 26.93 13.12
N ARG A 32 -7.86 26.85 14.28
CA ARG A 32 -7.31 27.28 15.56
C ARG A 32 -6.69 26.08 16.27
N VAL A 33 -5.49 26.24 16.82
CA VAL A 33 -4.89 25.22 17.68
C VAL A 33 -5.58 25.25 19.03
N LEU A 34 -6.16 24.12 19.42
CA LEU A 34 -6.80 23.92 20.73
C LEU A 34 -5.81 23.42 21.78
N GLY A 35 -4.85 22.62 21.35
CA GLY A 35 -3.85 22.03 22.24
C GLY A 35 -2.69 21.39 21.47
N VAL A 36 -1.58 21.15 22.19
CA VAL A 36 -0.42 20.43 21.70
C VAL A 36 -0.10 19.35 22.73
N ASP A 37 -0.32 18.12 22.35
CA ASP A 37 -0.02 16.97 23.19
C ASP A 37 1.36 16.39 22.88
N HIS A 38 1.68 15.23 23.44
CA HIS A 38 3.00 14.59 23.31
C HIS A 38 3.34 14.25 21.85
N ASP A 39 2.37 13.85 21.07
CA ASP A 39 2.53 13.28 19.73
C ASP A 39 1.62 13.91 18.67
N HIS A 40 0.72 14.83 19.02
CA HIS A 40 -0.21 15.46 18.07
C HIS A 40 -0.53 16.93 18.41
N ILE A 41 -1.04 17.62 17.40
CA ILE A 41 -1.63 18.97 17.50
C ILE A 41 -3.15 18.80 17.34
N ASP A 42 -3.90 19.38 18.24
CA ASP A 42 -5.35 19.42 18.20
C ASP A 42 -5.80 20.71 17.53
N VAL A 43 -6.49 20.59 16.40
CA VAL A 43 -6.90 21.73 15.56
C VAL A 43 -8.40 21.72 15.36
N GLU A 44 -9.04 22.84 15.68
CA GLU A 44 -10.42 23.11 15.31
C GLU A 44 -10.45 23.74 13.91
N SER A 45 -10.94 22.99 12.93
CA SER A 45 -11.00 23.40 11.52
C SER A 45 -12.42 23.77 11.12
N TYR A 46 -12.53 24.79 10.29
CA TYR A 46 -13.81 25.31 9.78
C TYR A 46 -13.86 25.10 8.27
N SER A 47 -14.92 24.49 7.76
CA SER A 47 -15.19 24.36 6.33
C SER A 47 -16.56 24.94 5.98
N HIS A 48 -16.63 25.69 4.88
CA HIS A 48 -17.90 26.13 4.29
C HIS A 48 -18.32 25.11 3.23
N GLU A 49 -19.53 24.60 3.35
CA GLU A 49 -20.13 23.80 2.27
C GLU A 49 -21.04 24.71 1.41
N ASN A 50 -21.43 24.21 0.24
CA ASN A 50 -22.21 24.97 -0.75
C ASN A 50 -23.62 25.39 -0.28
N ASP A 51 -24.06 24.92 0.87
CA ASP A 51 -25.32 25.27 1.54
C ASP A 51 -25.22 26.48 2.48
N GLY A 52 -24.02 27.06 2.60
CA GLY A 52 -23.75 28.20 3.48
C GLY A 52 -23.60 27.84 4.96
N GLN A 53 -23.62 26.56 5.33
CA GLN A 53 -23.39 26.13 6.70
C GLN A 53 -21.90 26.02 7.00
N ILE A 54 -21.53 26.40 8.23
CA ILE A 54 -20.17 26.25 8.74
C ILE A 54 -20.08 24.92 9.47
N HIS A 55 -19.25 24.04 8.94
CA HIS A 55 -18.94 22.77 9.58
C HIS A 55 -17.66 22.89 10.39
N VAL A 56 -17.76 22.66 11.68
CA VAL A 56 -16.63 22.66 12.62
C VAL A 56 -16.15 21.22 12.80
N ARG A 57 -14.88 20.97 12.54
CA ARG A 57 -14.27 19.64 12.73
C ARG A 57 -13.06 19.77 13.64
N ARG A 58 -12.93 18.85 14.56
CA ARG A 58 -11.72 18.70 15.38
C ARG A 58 -10.81 17.69 14.70
N ILE A 59 -9.58 18.10 14.39
CA ILE A 59 -8.59 17.31 13.65
C ILE A 59 -7.35 17.16 14.52
N LEU A 60 -6.95 15.93 14.78
CA LEU A 60 -5.70 15.61 15.46
C LEU A 60 -4.61 15.41 14.40
N VAL A 61 -3.64 16.31 14.34
CA VAL A 61 -2.51 16.24 13.41
C VAL A 61 -1.30 15.68 14.13
N PRO A 62 -0.81 14.49 13.78
CA PRO A 62 0.38 13.91 14.39
C PRO A 62 1.60 14.81 14.20
N LEU A 63 2.35 15.10 15.27
CA LEU A 63 3.50 16.02 15.24
C LEU A 63 4.60 15.60 14.27
N HIS A 64 4.80 14.31 14.10
CA HIS A 64 5.80 13.77 13.17
C HIS A 64 5.41 13.92 11.69
N LEU A 65 4.15 14.26 11.40
CA LEU A 65 3.65 14.51 10.05
C LEU A 65 3.60 15.99 9.69
N VAL A 66 3.86 16.89 10.62
CA VAL A 66 3.82 18.33 10.37
C VAL A 66 5.03 18.76 9.56
N LEU A 67 4.80 19.23 8.34
CA LEU A 67 5.85 19.67 7.41
C LEU A 67 6.12 21.17 7.56
N HIS A 68 5.05 21.95 7.68
CA HIS A 68 5.13 23.41 7.72
C HIS A 68 3.91 23.98 8.44
N ILE A 69 4.09 25.14 9.08
CA ILE A 69 3.01 25.89 9.70
C ILE A 69 3.12 27.35 9.27
N ASP A 70 2.09 27.85 8.61
CA ASP A 70 1.92 29.25 8.26
C ASP A 70 0.92 29.94 9.18
N ILE A 71 1.22 31.18 9.53
CA ILE A 71 0.28 32.04 10.23
C ILE A 71 -0.58 32.71 9.16
N THR A 72 -1.85 32.37 9.12
CA THR A 72 -2.78 33.06 8.23
C THR A 72 -3.15 34.41 8.87
N SER A 73 -2.74 35.49 8.21
CA SER A 73 -3.11 36.86 8.56
C SER A 73 -4.54 37.24 8.11
N ALA A 74 -5.46 36.28 8.02
CA ALA A 74 -6.85 36.61 7.79
C ALA A 74 -7.39 37.32 9.04
N GLU A 75 -7.54 38.63 8.96
CA GLU A 75 -8.31 39.41 9.92
C GLU A 75 -9.65 38.74 10.09
N ILE A 76 -9.93 38.29 11.31
CA ILE A 76 -11.28 37.89 11.71
C ILE A 76 -12.02 39.20 11.74
N GLY A 77 -12.90 39.43 10.76
CA GLY A 77 -13.91 40.46 10.89
C GLY A 77 -14.64 40.24 12.20
N ASP A 78 -14.86 41.31 12.91
CA ASP A 78 -15.53 41.33 14.21
C ASP A 78 -16.75 40.44 14.20
N GLU A 79 -16.78 39.50 15.13
CA GLU A 79 -17.88 38.58 15.35
C GLU A 79 -19.10 39.38 15.77
N ASP A 80 -20.03 39.59 14.86
CA ASP A 80 -21.39 39.93 15.26
C ASP A 80 -22.06 38.70 15.86
N GLU A 81 -22.30 38.81 17.17
CA GLU A 81 -23.31 38.12 17.97
C GLU A 81 -23.72 36.69 17.52
N ILE A 82 -23.01 35.70 17.99
CA ILE A 82 -23.62 34.38 18.19
C ILE A 82 -24.41 34.44 19.52
N THR A 83 -25.70 34.70 19.39
CA THR A 83 -26.65 34.53 20.49
C THR A 83 -26.56 33.10 21.02
N SER A 84 -26.34 33.02 22.32
CA SER A 84 -26.33 31.80 23.11
C SER A 84 -27.60 30.96 22.87
N ILE A 85 -27.47 29.84 22.22
CA ILE A 85 -28.46 28.76 22.27
C ILE A 85 -28.06 27.85 23.41
N GLY A 86 -29.01 27.73 24.33
CA GLY A 86 -28.89 27.19 25.66
C GLY A 86 -28.24 25.81 25.76
N ASP A 87 -27.57 25.67 26.87
CA ASP A 87 -27.08 24.45 27.50
C ASP A 87 -28.06 23.28 27.38
N LYS A 88 -27.71 22.32 26.50
CA LYS A 88 -28.02 20.93 26.73
C LYS A 88 -26.71 20.17 26.73
N GLN A 89 -26.19 19.97 27.93
CA GLN A 89 -25.18 18.96 28.21
C GLN A 89 -25.69 17.60 27.77
N GLU A 90 -25.36 17.20 26.58
CA GLU A 90 -25.16 15.79 26.26
C GLU A 90 -23.66 15.52 26.28
N ASN A 91 -23.26 14.87 27.35
CA ASN A 91 -21.95 14.29 27.54
C ASN A 91 -21.75 13.17 26.50
N LYS A 92 -21.52 13.52 25.24
CA LYS A 92 -20.96 12.60 24.23
C LYS A 92 -19.45 12.68 24.40
N SER A 93 -18.92 11.74 25.20
CA SER A 93 -17.52 11.32 25.10
C SER A 93 -17.16 11.33 23.61
N ALA A 94 -16.32 12.28 23.17
CA ALA A 94 -15.80 12.33 21.84
C ALA A 94 -14.95 11.06 21.69
N LEU A 95 -15.54 10.03 21.08
CA LEU A 95 -14.81 8.86 20.64
C LEU A 95 -13.70 9.40 19.74
N LEU A 96 -12.45 9.20 20.17
CA LEU A 96 -11.28 9.29 19.29
C LEU A 96 -11.66 8.60 17.97
N PRO A 97 -11.29 9.13 16.80
CA PRO A 97 -11.54 8.42 15.57
C PRO A 97 -11.01 7.01 15.75
N VAL A 98 -11.92 6.04 15.78
CA VAL A 98 -11.57 4.64 15.89
C VAL A 98 -10.65 4.39 14.70
N ILE A 99 -9.35 4.20 14.97
CA ILE A 99 -8.43 3.74 13.94
C ILE A 99 -8.93 2.35 13.61
N ASP A 100 -9.70 2.25 12.53
CA ASP A 100 -10.28 1.01 12.06
C ASP A 100 -9.15 0.12 11.54
N LEU A 101 -8.50 -0.58 12.48
CA LEU A 101 -7.49 -1.59 12.17
C LEU A 101 -8.21 -2.89 11.79
N PRO A 102 -7.65 -3.66 10.88
CA PRO A 102 -8.17 -4.98 10.54
C PRO A 102 -8.07 -5.94 11.74
N ASP A 103 -8.82 -7.03 11.68
CA ASP A 103 -8.78 -8.07 12.70
C ASP A 103 -7.38 -8.65 12.83
N THR A 104 -6.81 -8.54 14.02
CA THR A 104 -5.43 -8.94 14.28
C THR A 104 -5.33 -10.45 14.49
N PRO A 105 -4.51 -11.17 13.71
CA PRO A 105 -4.29 -12.58 13.93
C PRO A 105 -3.70 -12.83 15.31
N LYS A 106 -4.12 -13.93 15.96
CA LYS A 106 -3.64 -14.30 17.31
C LYS A 106 -2.10 -14.35 17.33
N GLY A 107 -1.50 -13.63 18.28
CA GLY A 107 -0.05 -13.55 18.45
C GLY A 107 0.67 -12.56 17.54
N TYR A 108 -0.07 -11.68 16.89
CA TYR A 108 0.45 -10.60 16.06
C TYR A 108 -0.08 -9.25 16.55
N GLY A 109 0.71 -8.19 16.31
CA GLY A 109 0.30 -6.80 16.46
C GLY A 109 0.22 -6.13 15.09
N ILE A 110 -0.69 -5.17 14.93
CA ILE A 110 -0.84 -4.38 13.70
C ILE A 110 -0.64 -2.91 14.03
N ARG A 111 0.11 -2.22 13.17
CA ARG A 111 0.23 -0.76 13.23
C ARG A 111 0.19 -0.16 11.83
N ILE A 112 -0.25 1.09 11.72
CA ILE A 112 -0.08 1.87 10.51
C ILE A 112 1.40 2.24 10.42
N LEU A 113 2.06 1.81 9.33
CA LEU A 113 3.44 2.16 9.06
C LEU A 113 3.53 3.51 8.36
N SER A 114 2.65 3.75 7.40
CA SER A 114 2.60 5.01 6.64
C SER A 114 1.17 5.28 6.18
N GLN A 115 0.74 6.55 6.26
CA GLN A 115 -0.50 7.04 5.67
C GLN A 115 -0.16 7.66 4.32
N LEU A 116 -0.92 7.27 3.28
CA LEU A 116 -0.73 7.73 1.91
C LEU A 116 -1.75 8.83 1.59
N SER A 117 -1.48 9.64 0.57
CA SER A 117 -2.45 10.64 0.15
C SER A 117 -3.65 10.00 -0.56
N SER A 118 -4.84 10.51 -0.30
CA SER A 118 -6.09 9.95 -0.81
C SER A 118 -6.41 10.22 -2.29
N SER A 119 -5.57 10.98 -3.00
CA SER A 119 -5.89 11.47 -4.35
C SER A 119 -5.88 10.40 -5.44
N SER A 120 -5.40 9.19 -5.16
CA SER A 120 -5.20 8.12 -6.15
C SER A 120 -5.53 6.73 -5.62
N ALA A 121 -6.50 6.61 -4.71
CA ALA A 121 -6.80 5.39 -3.96
C ALA A 121 -6.97 4.09 -4.78
N ASN A 122 -7.15 4.16 -6.09
CA ASN A 122 -7.45 3.00 -6.94
C ASN A 122 -6.31 2.61 -7.89
N ARG A 123 -5.13 3.22 -7.78
CA ARG A 123 -4.03 2.99 -8.74
C ARG A 123 -2.70 2.63 -8.11
N TYR A 124 -2.74 2.08 -6.91
CA TYR A 124 -1.53 1.58 -6.26
C TYR A 124 -1.10 0.25 -6.85
N SER A 125 0.19 0.17 -7.21
CA SER A 125 0.79 -1.06 -7.69
C SER A 125 1.05 -2.05 -6.54
N ARG A 126 1.64 -3.16 -6.93
CA ARG A 126 2.19 -4.13 -6.00
C ARG A 126 3.36 -3.53 -5.22
N MET A 127 3.62 -4.07 -4.05
CA MET A 127 4.69 -3.61 -3.17
C MET A 127 5.87 -4.58 -3.20
N THR A 128 7.09 -4.06 -3.07
CA THR A 128 8.32 -4.84 -3.00
C THR A 128 9.25 -4.31 -1.91
N LEU A 129 10.08 -5.22 -1.37
CA LEU A 129 11.23 -4.85 -0.58
C LEU A 129 12.39 -4.46 -1.51
N GLY A 130 13.13 -3.42 -1.16
CA GLY A 130 14.32 -2.96 -1.87
C GLY A 130 15.34 -2.35 -0.93
N PRO A 131 16.38 -1.68 -1.44
CA PRO A 131 17.41 -1.05 -0.63
C PRO A 131 16.82 -0.06 0.37
N GLY A 132 17.03 -0.32 1.66
CA GLY A 132 16.65 0.58 2.75
C GLY A 132 15.20 0.52 3.21
N GLY A 133 14.28 -0.14 2.47
CA GLY A 133 12.88 -0.20 2.85
C GLY A 133 11.94 -0.77 1.79
N MET A 134 10.71 -0.32 1.78
CA MET A 134 9.65 -0.80 0.90
C MET A 134 9.35 0.17 -0.22
N TYR A 135 9.00 -0.36 -1.36
CA TYR A 135 8.66 0.41 -2.56
C TYR A 135 7.33 -0.03 -3.12
N PHE A 136 6.56 0.93 -3.62
CA PHE A 136 5.33 0.71 -4.38
C PHE A 136 5.17 1.84 -5.40
N ALA A 137 4.27 1.69 -6.35
CA ALA A 137 3.94 2.77 -7.26
C ALA A 137 2.49 3.24 -7.07
N CYS A 138 2.28 4.51 -7.40
CA CYS A 138 0.98 5.12 -7.51
C CYS A 138 0.98 5.93 -8.81
N ASP A 139 0.12 5.56 -9.75
CA ASP A 139 0.16 6.07 -11.12
C ASP A 139 1.56 5.86 -11.77
N GLY A 140 2.22 6.91 -12.19
CA GLY A 140 3.57 6.86 -12.75
C GLY A 140 4.70 7.15 -11.76
N SER A 141 4.38 7.37 -10.47
CA SER A 141 5.37 7.66 -9.43
C SER A 141 5.71 6.43 -8.61
N ILE A 142 6.99 6.26 -8.31
CA ILE A 142 7.51 5.20 -7.44
C ILE A 142 7.81 5.82 -6.09
N TRP A 143 7.25 5.24 -5.05
CA TRP A 143 7.37 5.70 -3.68
C TRP A 143 8.20 4.74 -2.85
N PHE A 144 8.98 5.29 -1.95
CA PHE A 144 9.81 4.58 -0.99
C PHE A 144 9.31 4.87 0.43
N ILE A 145 9.18 3.83 1.24
CA ILE A 145 8.90 3.92 2.68
C ILE A 145 10.11 3.36 3.42
N ASP A 146 10.73 4.18 4.23
CA ASP A 146 11.83 3.76 5.09
C ASP A 146 11.35 2.93 6.30
N GLN A 147 12.27 2.47 7.13
CA GLN A 147 11.96 1.67 8.32
C GLN A 147 11.16 2.46 9.38
N GLY A 148 11.25 3.79 9.36
CA GLY A 148 10.51 4.71 10.23
C GLY A 148 9.10 5.00 9.74
N GLY A 149 8.76 4.62 8.51
CA GLY A 149 7.48 4.91 7.87
C GLY A 149 7.47 6.23 7.09
N GLN A 150 8.64 6.87 6.89
CA GLN A 150 8.75 8.07 6.09
C GLN A 150 8.54 7.73 4.61
N LEU A 151 7.63 8.44 3.96
CA LEU A 151 7.30 8.30 2.54
C LEU A 151 8.08 9.32 1.71
N ILE A 152 8.77 8.85 0.67
CA ILE A 152 9.59 9.67 -0.21
C ILE A 152 9.30 9.27 -1.66
N GLU A 153 9.13 10.24 -2.56
CA GLU A 153 9.10 9.94 -4.00
C GLU A 153 10.50 9.52 -4.46
N TYR A 154 10.62 8.27 -4.88
CA TYR A 154 11.91 7.69 -5.29
C TYR A 154 12.24 8.05 -6.74
N ALA A 155 11.27 7.85 -7.65
CA ALA A 155 11.41 8.11 -9.08
C ALA A 155 10.04 8.31 -9.72
N ARG A 156 10.01 8.84 -10.94
CA ARG A 156 8.79 9.00 -11.75
C ARG A 156 9.03 8.59 -13.18
N ILE A 157 8.16 7.75 -13.71
CA ILE A 157 8.11 7.40 -15.13
C ILE A 157 7.25 8.45 -15.85
N ARG A 158 7.85 9.15 -16.82
CA ARG A 158 7.16 10.16 -17.59
C ARG A 158 6.18 9.53 -18.59
N GLY A 159 5.12 10.26 -18.90
CA GLY A 159 4.07 9.83 -19.82
C GLY A 159 2.84 9.27 -19.09
N ASN A 160 1.87 8.76 -19.86
CA ASN A 160 0.63 8.18 -19.30
C ASN A 160 0.81 6.68 -19.00
N ASN A 161 1.87 6.34 -18.26
CA ASN A 161 2.24 4.96 -17.94
C ASN A 161 1.76 4.62 -16.53
N THR A 162 0.83 3.69 -16.43
CA THR A 162 0.44 3.11 -15.14
C THR A 162 1.39 1.97 -14.82
N ILE A 163 2.08 2.07 -13.69
CA ILE A 163 3.00 1.03 -13.22
C ILE A 163 2.19 -0.12 -12.62
N ALA A 164 2.36 -1.32 -13.17
CA ALA A 164 1.73 -2.54 -12.68
C ALA A 164 2.51 -3.17 -11.53
N SER A 165 3.82 -3.30 -11.69
CA SER A 165 4.68 -3.97 -10.72
C SER A 165 6.10 -3.44 -10.76
N LEU A 166 6.82 -3.67 -9.69
CA LEU A 166 8.22 -3.28 -9.52
C LEU A 166 8.96 -4.30 -8.65
N ARG A 167 10.24 -4.57 -8.99
CA ARG A 167 11.12 -5.49 -8.24
C ARG A 167 12.57 -5.00 -8.30
N PHE A 168 13.26 -5.18 -7.18
CA PHE A 168 14.71 -4.94 -7.11
C PHE A 168 15.47 -6.25 -7.27
N ASP A 169 16.55 -6.22 -8.05
CA ASP A 169 17.53 -7.30 -8.04
C ASP A 169 18.52 -7.17 -6.88
N SER A 170 19.43 -8.13 -6.76
CA SER A 170 20.44 -8.19 -5.70
C SER A 170 21.46 -7.04 -5.73
N ARG A 171 21.59 -6.35 -6.87
CA ARG A 171 22.50 -5.21 -7.07
C ARG A 171 21.82 -3.87 -6.80
N GLY A 172 20.51 -3.87 -6.49
CA GLY A 172 19.71 -2.67 -6.29
C GLY A 172 19.20 -2.02 -7.58
N VAL A 173 19.24 -2.73 -8.70
CA VAL A 173 18.57 -2.33 -9.94
C VAL A 173 17.07 -2.54 -9.80
N LEU A 174 16.29 -1.54 -10.16
CA LEU A 174 14.84 -1.59 -10.13
C LEU A 174 14.28 -1.89 -11.52
N TYR A 175 13.54 -2.97 -11.64
CA TYR A 175 12.75 -3.30 -12.82
C TYR A 175 11.31 -2.91 -12.60
N VAL A 176 10.70 -2.25 -13.59
CA VAL A 176 9.34 -1.72 -13.50
C VAL A 176 8.54 -2.15 -14.72
N ALA A 177 7.43 -2.83 -14.49
CA ALA A 177 6.48 -3.21 -15.54
C ALA A 177 5.30 -2.23 -15.56
N THR A 178 4.92 -1.77 -16.75
CA THR A 178 3.70 -0.96 -16.95
C THR A 178 2.58 -1.79 -17.57
N ILE A 179 1.34 -1.41 -17.33
CA ILE A 179 0.18 -2.10 -17.92
C ILE A 179 0.21 -2.08 -19.45
N GLN A 180 0.91 -1.11 -20.06
CA GLN A 180 1.02 -0.94 -21.50
C GLN A 180 2.08 -1.84 -22.16
N GLY A 181 2.77 -2.69 -21.38
CA GLY A 181 3.75 -3.65 -21.92
C GLY A 181 5.20 -3.22 -21.82
N THR A 182 5.50 -2.05 -21.29
CA THR A 182 6.89 -1.57 -21.18
C THR A 182 7.54 -2.08 -19.92
N ILE A 183 8.74 -2.62 -20.03
CA ILE A 183 9.64 -2.94 -18.92
C ILE A 183 10.74 -1.88 -18.88
N TYR A 184 10.88 -1.22 -17.75
CA TYR A 184 11.98 -0.28 -17.47
C TYR A 184 13.03 -0.92 -16.59
N HIS A 185 14.27 -0.57 -16.85
CA HIS A 185 15.44 -0.82 -16.02
C HIS A 185 15.89 0.52 -15.43
N ILE A 186 15.93 0.62 -14.10
CA ILE A 186 16.35 1.83 -13.38
C ILE A 186 17.51 1.45 -12.47
N ASP A 187 18.68 1.99 -12.75
CA ASP A 187 19.89 1.70 -11.97
C ASP A 187 19.86 2.40 -10.58
N PRO A 188 20.78 2.06 -9.67
CA PRO A 188 20.85 2.69 -8.35
C PRO A 188 21.09 4.20 -8.38
N SER A 189 21.62 4.75 -9.47
CA SER A 189 21.78 6.21 -9.68
C SER A 189 20.48 6.87 -10.12
N LYS A 190 19.39 6.10 -10.25
CA LYS A 190 18.06 6.51 -10.73
C LYS A 190 18.02 6.87 -12.21
N SER A 191 19.02 6.47 -12.98
CA SER A 191 18.98 6.55 -14.45
C SER A 191 18.16 5.38 -14.99
N GLY A 192 17.18 5.67 -15.84
CA GLY A 192 16.25 4.68 -16.35
C GLY A 192 16.30 4.57 -17.87
N ARG A 193 16.12 3.34 -18.37
CA ARG A 193 15.95 3.04 -19.80
C ARG A 193 14.82 2.04 -20.01
N VAL A 194 14.24 2.05 -21.21
CA VAL A 194 13.37 0.96 -21.64
C VAL A 194 14.24 -0.26 -21.87
N LEU A 195 13.89 -1.37 -21.24
CA LEU A 195 14.54 -2.66 -21.39
C LEU A 195 13.86 -3.47 -22.49
N ALA A 196 12.53 -3.60 -22.42
CA ALA A 196 11.72 -4.36 -23.37
C ALA A 196 10.34 -3.72 -23.56
N GLN A 197 9.74 -4.01 -24.72
CA GLN A 197 8.34 -3.73 -25.02
C GLN A 197 7.66 -5.05 -25.37
N LEU A 198 6.80 -5.56 -24.47
CA LEU A 198 6.17 -6.85 -24.62
C LEU A 198 4.90 -6.75 -25.47
N ASP A 199 4.69 -7.72 -26.36
CA ASP A 199 3.48 -7.85 -27.16
C ASP A 199 2.53 -8.89 -26.56
N GLY A 200 1.49 -8.45 -25.88
CA GLY A 200 0.51 -9.31 -25.23
C GLY A 200 -0.26 -10.24 -26.17
N ARG A 201 -0.28 -9.95 -27.48
CA ARG A 201 -0.90 -10.84 -28.47
C ARG A 201 -0.24 -12.21 -28.52
N LEU A 202 1.05 -12.29 -28.19
CA LEU A 202 1.79 -13.53 -28.13
C LEU A 202 1.33 -14.50 -27.03
N THR A 203 0.66 -13.97 -26.01
CA THR A 203 0.08 -14.77 -24.91
C THR A 203 -1.42 -15.03 -25.06
N GLY A 204 -2.00 -14.65 -26.19
CA GLY A 204 -3.40 -14.95 -26.53
C GLY A 204 -4.41 -13.85 -26.22
N GLY A 205 -3.95 -12.60 -26.00
CA GLY A 205 -4.84 -11.48 -25.70
C GLY A 205 -4.28 -10.12 -26.09
N GLY A 206 -4.80 -9.06 -25.49
CA GLY A 206 -4.20 -7.72 -25.54
C GLY A 206 -3.01 -7.61 -24.57
N THR A 207 -2.36 -6.45 -24.53
CA THR A 207 -1.30 -6.18 -23.56
C THR A 207 -1.87 -5.54 -22.31
N PHE A 208 -1.72 -6.21 -21.19
CA PHE A 208 -2.02 -5.70 -19.86
C PHE A 208 -1.11 -6.42 -18.84
N LEU A 209 0.07 -5.88 -18.61
CA LEU A 209 0.97 -6.50 -17.64
C LEU A 209 0.44 -6.30 -16.24
N ALA A 210 0.51 -7.34 -15.40
CA ALA A 210 -0.06 -7.33 -14.06
C ALA A 210 0.99 -7.48 -12.94
N ASP A 211 1.98 -8.35 -13.13
CA ASP A 211 3.04 -8.54 -12.14
C ASP A 211 4.36 -8.93 -12.77
N LEU A 212 5.43 -8.78 -11.99
CA LEU A 212 6.80 -9.11 -12.34
C LEU A 212 7.45 -9.85 -11.17
N ALA A 213 8.16 -10.95 -11.46
CA ALA A 213 9.00 -11.65 -10.50
C ALA A 213 10.39 -11.84 -11.07
N LEU A 214 11.43 -11.83 -10.23
CA LEU A 214 12.81 -12.04 -10.63
C LEU A 214 13.22 -13.49 -10.37
N GLY A 215 13.87 -14.10 -11.34
CA GLY A 215 14.51 -15.41 -11.21
C GLY A 215 15.95 -15.33 -10.67
N PRO A 216 16.57 -16.49 -10.44
CA PRO A 216 17.89 -16.58 -9.81
C PRO A 216 19.04 -16.06 -10.69
N GLN A 217 18.86 -15.93 -11.99
CA GLN A 217 19.82 -15.35 -12.94
C GLN A 217 19.42 -13.94 -13.37
N GLU A 218 18.55 -13.28 -12.57
CA GLU A 218 18.00 -11.96 -12.82
C GLU A 218 17.07 -11.86 -14.04
N GLU A 219 16.74 -13.01 -14.66
CA GLU A 219 15.67 -13.07 -15.63
C GLU A 219 14.33 -12.70 -14.99
N MET A 220 13.44 -12.12 -15.75
CA MET A 220 12.14 -11.66 -15.26
C MET A 220 11.03 -12.57 -15.78
N TYR A 221 10.07 -12.85 -14.91
CA TYR A 221 8.80 -13.47 -15.27
C TYR A 221 7.73 -12.39 -15.15
N VAL A 222 6.98 -12.16 -16.23
CA VAL A 222 6.03 -11.06 -16.33
C VAL A 222 4.67 -11.59 -16.73
N SER A 223 3.67 -11.42 -15.87
CA SER A 223 2.31 -11.84 -16.21
C SER A 223 1.63 -10.80 -17.11
N ASN A 224 0.94 -11.31 -18.13
CA ASN A 224 0.03 -10.55 -18.97
C ASN A 224 -1.40 -10.98 -18.65
N PHE A 225 -2.26 -10.03 -18.30
CA PHE A 225 -3.62 -10.25 -17.83
C PHE A 225 -4.64 -9.40 -18.58
N PRO A 226 -4.92 -9.64 -19.86
CA PRO A 226 -5.96 -8.93 -20.59
C PRO A 226 -7.34 -9.55 -20.33
N GLY A 227 -7.79 -9.59 -19.08
CA GLY A 227 -9.04 -10.23 -18.68
C GLY A 227 -8.91 -11.75 -18.47
N ASN A 228 -9.73 -12.54 -19.18
CA ASN A 228 -9.78 -14.00 -19.03
C ASN A 228 -8.75 -14.76 -19.87
N ALA A 229 -7.90 -14.06 -20.58
CA ALA A 229 -6.83 -14.65 -21.38
C ALA A 229 -5.48 -14.10 -20.90
N GLY A 230 -4.40 -14.62 -21.43
CA GLY A 230 -3.07 -14.12 -21.13
C GLY A 230 -2.06 -15.23 -20.88
N GLY A 231 -0.98 -14.90 -20.20
CA GLY A 231 0.09 -15.86 -19.95
C GLY A 231 1.26 -15.22 -19.21
N ILE A 232 2.41 -15.81 -19.34
CA ILE A 232 3.64 -15.35 -18.69
C ILE A 232 4.72 -15.23 -19.75
N PHE A 233 5.39 -14.07 -19.77
CA PHE A 233 6.63 -13.87 -20.50
C PHE A 233 7.83 -14.21 -19.62
N LYS A 234 8.89 -14.74 -20.23
CA LYS A 234 10.22 -14.78 -19.67
C LYS A 234 11.08 -13.74 -20.39
N VAL A 235 11.62 -12.77 -19.66
CA VAL A 235 12.41 -11.65 -20.19
C VAL A 235 13.83 -11.77 -19.65
N GLN A 236 14.82 -11.71 -20.53
CA GLN A 236 16.22 -11.77 -20.20
C GLN A 236 16.75 -10.40 -19.78
N VAL A 237 17.92 -10.36 -19.15
CA VAL A 237 18.57 -9.12 -18.67
C VAL A 237 18.94 -8.13 -19.79
N ASP A 238 19.06 -8.61 -21.03
CA ASP A 238 19.30 -7.80 -22.23
C ASP A 238 18.02 -7.27 -22.89
N GLY A 239 16.85 -7.74 -22.42
CA GLY A 239 15.53 -7.34 -22.91
C GLY A 239 14.94 -8.29 -23.95
N GLU A 240 15.67 -9.33 -24.39
CA GLU A 240 15.08 -10.40 -25.18
C GLU A 240 14.03 -11.15 -24.38
N TYR A 241 12.94 -11.57 -25.04
CA TYR A 241 11.86 -12.24 -24.33
C TYR A 241 11.19 -13.34 -25.13
N ASP A 242 10.71 -14.35 -24.42
CA ASP A 242 9.95 -15.47 -24.94
C ASP A 242 8.63 -15.61 -24.16
N VAL A 243 7.68 -16.31 -24.77
CA VAL A 243 6.45 -16.74 -24.10
C VAL A 243 6.74 -18.03 -23.32
N LEU A 244 6.69 -17.93 -21.98
CA LEU A 244 6.81 -19.09 -21.09
C LEU A 244 5.51 -19.90 -21.04
N LEU A 245 4.38 -19.19 -20.85
CA LEU A 245 3.03 -19.76 -20.83
C LEU A 245 2.11 -18.90 -21.68
N SER A 246 1.28 -19.54 -22.51
CA SER A 246 0.30 -18.86 -23.38
C SER A 246 -1.07 -19.50 -23.28
N GLY A 247 -2.10 -18.74 -23.63
CA GLY A 247 -3.47 -19.23 -23.76
C GLY A 247 -4.12 -19.64 -22.43
N SER A 248 -3.58 -19.20 -21.30
CA SER A 248 -4.24 -19.41 -20.01
C SER A 248 -5.58 -18.67 -19.99
N GLN A 249 -6.67 -19.41 -20.02
CA GLN A 249 -8.02 -18.84 -19.86
C GLN A 249 -8.34 -18.50 -18.39
N GLN A 250 -7.37 -18.73 -17.50
CA GLN A 250 -7.55 -18.55 -16.05
C GLN A 250 -7.08 -17.17 -15.58
N GLY A 251 -6.46 -16.37 -16.42
CA GLY A 251 -5.97 -15.04 -16.13
C GLY A 251 -4.88 -15.04 -15.04
N THR A 252 -3.61 -15.05 -15.44
CA THR A 252 -2.49 -14.99 -14.49
C THR A 252 -2.27 -13.57 -14.01
N GLN A 253 -2.38 -13.33 -12.71
CA GLN A 253 -2.31 -12.00 -12.12
C GLN A 253 -1.05 -11.80 -11.29
N GLY A 254 -0.91 -12.49 -10.17
CA GLY A 254 0.23 -12.35 -9.26
C GLY A 254 1.36 -13.33 -9.57
N LEU A 255 2.61 -12.90 -9.42
CA LEU A 255 3.81 -13.73 -9.62
C LEU A 255 4.77 -13.63 -8.42
N LEU A 256 5.42 -14.75 -8.13
CA LEU A 256 6.49 -14.84 -7.14
C LEU A 256 7.46 -15.98 -7.55
N VAL A 257 8.76 -15.71 -7.54
CA VAL A 257 9.77 -16.79 -7.55
C VAL A 257 10.16 -17.05 -6.10
N ASP A 258 10.02 -18.30 -5.65
CA ASP A 258 10.32 -18.70 -4.28
C ASP A 258 11.82 -19.00 -4.08
N GLN A 259 12.22 -19.20 -2.82
CA GLN A 259 13.61 -19.49 -2.43
C GLN A 259 14.15 -20.81 -2.99
N GLU A 260 13.26 -21.70 -3.43
CA GLU A 260 13.59 -22.97 -4.08
C GLU A 260 13.66 -22.85 -5.59
N ASN A 261 13.54 -21.63 -6.14
CA ASN A 261 13.52 -21.30 -7.57
C ASN A 261 12.34 -21.93 -8.32
N PHE A 262 11.16 -21.88 -7.73
CA PHE A 262 9.91 -22.18 -8.40
C PHE A 262 9.09 -20.91 -8.62
N LEU A 263 8.41 -20.83 -9.75
CA LEU A 263 7.52 -19.73 -10.09
C LEU A 263 6.11 -20.03 -9.59
N TRP A 264 5.61 -19.22 -8.68
CA TRP A 264 4.22 -19.20 -8.29
C TRP A 264 3.45 -18.19 -9.11
N ALA A 265 2.30 -18.60 -9.61
CA ALA A 265 1.39 -17.77 -10.39
C ALA A 265 -0.03 -17.86 -9.83
N LEU A 266 -0.67 -16.72 -9.56
CA LEU A 266 -2.07 -16.69 -9.15
C LEU A 266 -2.96 -16.68 -10.38
N GLU A 267 -3.77 -17.70 -10.54
CA GLU A 267 -4.84 -17.77 -11.52
C GLU A 267 -6.10 -17.13 -10.93
N HIS A 268 -6.45 -15.96 -11.42
CA HIS A 268 -7.55 -15.15 -10.90
C HIS A 268 -8.91 -15.85 -11.05
N ALA A 269 -9.19 -16.43 -12.23
CA ALA A 269 -10.49 -17.01 -12.54
C ALA A 269 -10.83 -18.23 -11.68
N THR A 270 -9.85 -18.87 -11.06
CA THR A 270 -10.02 -20.04 -10.18
C THR A 270 -9.70 -19.75 -8.72
N GLY A 271 -9.06 -18.60 -8.44
CA GLY A 271 -8.55 -18.30 -7.10
C GLY A 271 -7.47 -19.26 -6.64
N THR A 272 -6.67 -19.78 -7.58
CA THR A 272 -5.69 -20.84 -7.37
C THR A 272 -4.29 -20.33 -7.57
N ALA A 273 -3.38 -20.59 -6.64
CA ALA A 273 -1.96 -20.41 -6.84
C ALA A 273 -1.35 -21.67 -7.44
N VAL A 274 -0.65 -21.54 -8.55
CA VAL A 274 -0.04 -22.64 -9.28
C VAL A 274 1.47 -22.52 -9.19
N LYS A 275 2.12 -23.59 -8.77
CA LYS A 275 3.58 -23.72 -8.71
C LYS A 275 4.10 -24.29 -10.02
N HIS A 276 5.02 -23.59 -10.67
CA HIS A 276 5.68 -24.01 -11.89
C HIS A 276 7.18 -24.14 -11.69
N SER A 277 7.82 -25.00 -12.47
CA SER A 277 9.26 -24.86 -12.70
C SER A 277 9.54 -23.58 -13.49
N LEU A 278 10.77 -23.06 -13.44
CA LEU A 278 11.19 -21.90 -14.24
C LEU A 278 11.17 -22.14 -15.76
N ALA A 279 10.93 -23.39 -16.19
CA ALA A 279 10.68 -23.77 -17.59
C ALA A 279 9.17 -23.87 -17.92
N GLY A 280 8.27 -23.43 -17.02
CA GLY A 280 6.84 -23.39 -17.28
C GLY A 280 6.07 -24.68 -16.98
N ARG A 281 6.72 -25.77 -16.52
CA ARG A 281 6.02 -27.01 -16.19
C ARG A 281 5.26 -26.85 -14.87
N GLU A 282 3.95 -27.08 -14.86
CA GLU A 282 3.14 -27.13 -13.63
C GLU A 282 3.59 -28.28 -12.70
N LEU A 283 3.75 -27.98 -11.43
CA LEU A 283 4.21 -28.92 -10.39
C LEU A 283 3.17 -29.14 -9.31
N ALA A 284 2.44 -28.11 -8.94
CA ALA A 284 1.41 -28.18 -7.91
C ALA A 284 0.38 -27.05 -8.07
N ARG A 285 -0.80 -27.25 -7.48
CA ARG A 285 -1.90 -26.30 -7.53
C ARG A 285 -2.58 -26.25 -6.16
N VAL A 286 -2.85 -25.04 -5.67
CA VAL A 286 -3.48 -24.82 -4.36
C VAL A 286 -4.58 -23.78 -4.49
N THR A 287 -5.79 -24.11 -4.08
CA THR A 287 -6.88 -23.13 -3.95
C THR A 287 -6.58 -22.19 -2.79
N VAL A 288 -6.44 -20.89 -3.10
CA VAL A 288 -6.15 -19.83 -2.13
C VAL A 288 -7.43 -19.29 -1.53
N ALA A 289 -8.38 -18.93 -2.38
CA ALA A 289 -9.69 -18.39 -2.03
C ALA A 289 -10.65 -18.61 -3.21
N PRO A 290 -11.96 -18.50 -3.02
CA PRO A 290 -12.88 -18.53 -4.14
C PRO A 290 -12.65 -17.34 -5.09
N PRO A 291 -12.90 -17.47 -6.40
CA PRO A 291 -12.59 -16.43 -7.40
C PRO A 291 -13.20 -15.06 -7.09
N GLU A 292 -14.40 -15.05 -6.52
CA GLU A 292 -15.10 -13.83 -6.11
C GLU A 292 -14.42 -13.05 -4.98
N ALA A 293 -13.44 -13.62 -4.33
CA ALA A 293 -12.63 -12.93 -3.31
C ALA A 293 -11.65 -11.91 -3.92
N PHE A 294 -11.39 -12.04 -5.22
CA PHE A 294 -10.47 -11.16 -5.95
C PHE A 294 -11.22 -10.12 -6.75
N ASN A 295 -10.61 -8.93 -6.91
CA ASN A 295 -11.19 -7.84 -7.70
C ASN A 295 -10.72 -7.93 -9.15
N PHE A 296 -11.66 -8.19 -10.04
CA PHE A 296 -11.38 -8.32 -11.47
C PHE A 296 -11.22 -6.95 -12.16
N ALA A 297 -11.94 -5.95 -11.71
CA ALA A 297 -12.04 -4.67 -12.43
C ALA A 297 -10.83 -3.76 -12.24
N ASP A 298 -10.20 -3.82 -11.06
CA ASP A 298 -9.13 -2.89 -10.67
C ASP A 298 -7.72 -3.46 -10.93
N GLY A 299 -7.60 -4.74 -11.27
CA GLY A 299 -6.42 -5.38 -11.87
C GLY A 299 -5.17 -5.55 -11.00
N PHE A 300 -5.15 -5.05 -9.76
CA PHE A 300 -3.93 -5.00 -8.95
C PHE A 300 -3.95 -5.80 -7.65
N ASP A 301 -5.03 -6.49 -7.31
CA ASP A 301 -5.03 -7.43 -6.20
C ASP A 301 -4.37 -8.78 -6.56
N GLY A 302 -4.37 -9.74 -5.65
CA GLY A 302 -3.71 -11.02 -5.90
C GLY A 302 -2.19 -10.96 -5.89
N ASN A 303 -1.61 -10.01 -5.14
CA ASN A 303 -0.17 -9.96 -4.94
C ASN A 303 0.29 -11.10 -4.03
N LEU A 304 1.46 -11.67 -4.35
CA LEU A 304 2.05 -12.81 -3.66
C LEU A 304 3.27 -12.39 -2.84
N ALA A 305 3.40 -12.94 -1.66
CA ALA A 305 4.63 -12.88 -0.86
C ALA A 305 4.84 -14.22 -0.15
N MET A 306 6.08 -14.56 0.18
CA MET A 306 6.42 -15.78 0.91
C MET A 306 7.30 -15.43 2.10
N ASP A 307 7.01 -16.03 3.25
CA ASP A 307 7.85 -15.86 4.43
C ASP A 307 9.04 -16.84 4.45
N SER A 308 9.93 -16.65 5.40
CA SER A 308 11.13 -17.50 5.58
C SER A 308 10.80 -18.95 5.90
N LEU A 309 9.55 -19.25 6.29
CA LEU A 309 9.08 -20.61 6.52
C LEU A 309 8.45 -21.25 5.28
N GLY A 310 8.47 -20.57 4.12
CA GLY A 310 7.89 -21.04 2.87
C GLY A 310 6.35 -21.05 2.86
N ARG A 311 5.70 -20.22 3.70
CA ARG A 311 4.26 -20.04 3.66
C ARG A 311 3.94 -18.91 2.67
N LEU A 312 2.99 -19.17 1.77
CA LEU A 312 2.57 -18.21 0.77
C LEU A 312 1.46 -17.30 1.34
N TYR A 313 1.59 -16.00 1.11
CA TYR A 313 0.58 -15.01 1.46
C TYR A 313 0.06 -14.35 0.20
N VAL A 314 -1.26 -14.13 0.13
CA VAL A 314 -1.95 -13.61 -1.05
C VAL A 314 -2.97 -12.56 -0.64
N THR A 315 -2.93 -11.39 -1.28
CA THR A 315 -3.99 -10.39 -1.10
C THR A 315 -5.24 -10.81 -1.88
N ALA A 316 -6.40 -10.77 -1.21
CA ALA A 316 -7.71 -10.99 -1.80
C ALA A 316 -8.52 -9.69 -1.65
N GLY A 317 -8.34 -8.79 -2.64
CA GLY A 317 -8.72 -7.38 -2.54
C GLY A 317 -10.21 -7.17 -2.34
N ARG A 318 -11.05 -7.90 -3.08
CA ARG A 318 -12.50 -7.77 -2.98
C ARG A 318 -13.05 -8.32 -1.66
N ALA A 319 -12.47 -9.41 -1.16
CA ALA A 319 -12.84 -9.95 0.15
C ALA A 319 -12.26 -9.15 1.33
N GLY A 320 -11.32 -8.23 1.08
CA GLY A 320 -10.64 -7.48 2.12
C GLY A 320 -9.75 -8.33 3.02
N ASN A 321 -9.13 -9.36 2.46
CA ASN A 321 -8.37 -10.35 3.22
C ASN A 321 -6.93 -10.47 2.74
N VAL A 322 -6.05 -10.94 3.63
CA VAL A 322 -4.80 -11.61 3.27
C VAL A 322 -4.98 -13.08 3.60
N MET A 323 -4.85 -13.92 2.59
CA MET A 323 -4.88 -15.37 2.72
C MET A 323 -3.47 -15.89 3.00
N ARG A 324 -3.34 -16.96 3.77
CA ARG A 324 -2.09 -17.68 4.01
C ARG A 324 -2.23 -19.13 3.63
N VAL A 325 -1.31 -19.62 2.82
CA VAL A 325 -1.23 -21.03 2.44
C VAL A 325 -0.01 -21.64 3.12
N ASN A 326 -0.21 -22.69 3.90
CA ASN A 326 0.89 -23.41 4.54
C ASN A 326 1.59 -24.39 3.58
N ARG A 327 2.69 -25.02 4.02
CA ARG A 327 3.45 -25.96 3.19
C ARG A 327 2.68 -27.19 2.76
N GLU A 328 1.64 -27.58 3.53
CA GLU A 328 0.76 -28.70 3.21
C GLU A 328 -0.35 -28.31 2.22
N GLY A 329 -0.33 -27.07 1.70
CA GLY A 329 -1.32 -26.57 0.74
C GLY A 329 -2.68 -26.21 1.36
N ARG A 330 -2.77 -26.02 2.68
CA ARG A 330 -4.01 -25.57 3.33
C ARG A 330 -4.05 -24.05 3.39
N SER A 331 -5.14 -23.48 2.90
CA SER A 331 -5.40 -22.05 2.91
C SER A 331 -6.22 -21.65 4.13
N GLU A 332 -5.91 -20.50 4.72
CA GLU A 332 -6.66 -19.86 5.79
C GLU A 332 -6.64 -18.33 5.64
N THR A 333 -7.63 -17.65 6.21
CA THR A 333 -7.60 -16.19 6.32
C THR A 333 -6.61 -15.81 7.41
N PHE A 334 -5.55 -15.09 7.03
CA PHE A 334 -4.55 -14.60 7.95
C PHE A 334 -4.92 -13.23 8.52
N LEU A 335 -5.44 -12.33 7.68
CA LEU A 335 -5.84 -10.97 8.04
C LEU A 335 -7.16 -10.65 7.35
N SER A 336 -8.12 -10.04 8.06
CA SER A 336 -9.43 -9.66 7.52
C SER A 336 -9.81 -8.23 7.90
N GLY A 337 -10.85 -7.67 7.27
CA GLY A 337 -11.32 -6.32 7.54
C GLY A 337 -10.51 -5.23 6.83
N LEU A 338 -9.72 -5.58 5.82
CA LEU A 338 -9.03 -4.65 4.95
C LEU A 338 -9.98 -4.07 3.89
N VAL A 339 -9.64 -2.91 3.35
CA VAL A 339 -10.34 -2.34 2.19
C VAL A 339 -9.40 -2.32 1.00
N ASN A 340 -9.67 -3.18 0.03
CA ASN A 340 -8.90 -3.33 -1.22
C ASN A 340 -7.38 -3.45 -0.99
N PRO A 341 -6.87 -4.51 -0.31
CA PRO A 341 -5.44 -4.75 -0.20
C PRO A 341 -4.85 -5.12 -1.58
N THR A 342 -3.86 -4.37 -2.06
CA THR A 342 -3.26 -4.55 -3.39
C THR A 342 -1.81 -5.00 -3.36
N GLY A 343 -1.03 -4.58 -2.35
CA GLY A 343 0.38 -4.89 -2.24
C GLY A 343 0.71 -5.63 -0.95
N ILE A 344 1.66 -6.57 -1.03
CA ILE A 344 2.13 -7.33 0.11
C ILE A 344 3.62 -7.64 -0.04
N THR A 345 4.38 -7.49 1.04
CA THR A 345 5.79 -7.88 1.09
C THR A 345 6.23 -8.14 2.53
N PHE A 346 7.32 -8.85 2.71
CA PHE A 346 7.95 -9.00 4.03
C PHE A 346 9.08 -7.99 4.19
N GLY A 347 9.15 -7.36 5.37
CA GLY A 347 10.29 -6.56 5.79
C GLY A 347 11.50 -7.43 6.17
N LEU A 348 12.67 -6.82 6.28
CA LEU A 348 13.91 -7.51 6.71
C LEU A 348 13.80 -8.16 8.10
N ASP A 349 12.93 -7.64 8.95
CA ASP A 349 12.63 -8.16 10.28
C ASP A 349 11.57 -9.27 10.30
N GLY A 350 11.13 -9.72 9.14
CA GLY A 350 10.07 -10.73 8.97
C GLY A 350 8.65 -10.22 9.23
N SER A 351 8.45 -8.93 9.45
CA SER A 351 7.10 -8.35 9.53
C SER A 351 6.44 -8.35 8.16
N LEU A 352 5.13 -8.63 8.13
CA LEU A 352 4.34 -8.51 6.91
C LEU A 352 3.89 -7.07 6.74
N CYS A 353 4.14 -6.49 5.56
CA CYS A 353 3.65 -5.18 5.18
C CYS A 353 2.56 -5.32 4.12
N VAL A 354 1.44 -4.64 4.35
CA VAL A 354 0.26 -4.70 3.47
C VAL A 354 -0.12 -3.29 3.02
N LEU A 355 -0.18 -3.09 1.72
CA LEU A 355 -0.70 -1.87 1.10
C LEU A 355 -2.22 -1.99 1.00
N GLU A 356 -2.92 -1.25 1.84
CA GLU A 356 -4.37 -1.15 1.87
C GLU A 356 -4.82 0.05 1.04
N ALA A 357 -5.05 -0.17 -0.24
CA ALA A 357 -5.33 0.89 -1.21
C ALA A 357 -6.62 1.65 -0.88
N GLY A 358 -7.67 0.95 -0.46
CA GLY A 358 -8.97 1.58 -0.17
C GLY A 358 -8.96 2.52 1.05
N ARG A 359 -7.96 2.39 1.95
CA ARG A 359 -7.72 3.32 3.06
C ARG A 359 -6.44 4.15 2.88
N SER A 360 -5.80 4.06 1.73
CA SER A 360 -4.58 4.80 1.39
C SER A 360 -3.52 4.71 2.49
N ARG A 361 -3.19 3.49 2.94
CA ARG A 361 -2.21 3.29 4.02
C ARG A 361 -1.40 2.01 3.82
N VAL A 362 -0.24 1.97 4.46
CA VAL A 362 0.56 0.76 4.60
C VAL A 362 0.51 0.30 6.05
N LEU A 363 0.11 -0.94 6.25
CA LEU A 363 0.07 -1.61 7.53
C LEU A 363 1.31 -2.46 7.72
N ARG A 364 1.80 -2.56 8.96
CA ARG A 364 2.83 -3.51 9.38
C ARG A 364 2.26 -4.47 10.40
N VAL A 365 2.37 -5.76 10.11
CA VAL A 365 1.91 -6.87 10.96
C VAL A 365 3.14 -7.61 11.46
N SER A 366 3.38 -7.59 12.77
CA SER A 366 4.55 -8.18 13.41
C SER A 366 4.12 -9.22 14.43
N ALA A 367 4.89 -10.30 14.59
CA ALA A 367 4.68 -11.22 15.68
C ALA A 367 4.92 -10.50 17.02
N LEU A 368 4.01 -10.69 17.99
CA LEU A 368 4.17 -10.15 19.33
C LEU A 368 5.27 -10.88 20.10
N ASP A 369 6.05 -10.14 20.83
CA ASP A 369 7.03 -10.72 21.76
C ASP A 369 6.33 -11.45 22.92
N LYS A 370 7.07 -12.37 23.62
CA LYS A 370 6.49 -13.14 24.72
C LYS A 370 5.91 -12.26 25.83
N SER A 371 6.50 -11.11 26.12
CA SER A 371 6.04 -10.14 27.11
C SER A 371 4.72 -9.47 26.70
N GLU A 372 4.56 -9.12 25.43
CA GLU A 372 3.37 -8.49 24.87
C GLU A 372 2.19 -9.47 24.78
N ARG A 373 2.47 -10.77 24.55
CA ARG A 373 1.44 -11.83 24.56
C ARG A 373 0.80 -12.01 25.92
N THR A 374 1.56 -11.81 27.00
CA THR A 374 1.03 -11.93 28.36
C THR A 374 0.17 -10.73 28.73
N ALA A 375 0.54 -9.52 28.33
CA ALA A 375 -0.23 -8.30 28.57
C ALA A 375 -1.58 -8.32 27.80
N SER A 376 -1.58 -8.78 26.56
CA SER A 376 -2.80 -8.92 25.75
C SER A 376 -3.79 -9.97 26.31
N ALA A 377 -3.30 -11.04 26.91
CA ALA A 377 -4.16 -12.07 27.54
C ALA A 377 -4.80 -11.59 28.84
N THR A 378 -4.14 -10.68 29.57
CA THR A 378 -4.66 -10.12 30.84
C THR A 378 -5.69 -8.99 30.61
N ALA A 379 -5.65 -8.33 29.45
CA ALA A 379 -6.60 -7.28 29.10
C ALA A 379 -7.96 -7.82 28.59
N LEU A 380 -8.05 -9.12 28.31
CA LEU A 380 -9.28 -9.81 27.83
C LEU A 380 -9.93 -10.70 28.90
N SER A 381 -9.37 -10.76 30.10
CA SER A 381 -9.91 -11.43 31.29
C SER A 381 -10.50 -10.39 32.25
#